data_5a3ee601a14ffe2911a8d61020bf288c
#
_entry.id   5a3ee601a14ffe2911a8d61020bf288c
#
_cell.length_a   1.000
_cell.length_b   1.000
_cell.length_c   1.000
_cell.angle_alpha   90.00
_cell.angle_beta   90.00
_cell.angle_gamma   90.00
#
_symmetry.space_group_name_H-M   'P 1'
#
loop_
_entity.id
_entity.type
_entity.pdbx_description
1 polymer ?
#
loop_
_entity_poly.entity_id
_entity_poly.type
_entity_poly.pdbx_seq_one_letter_code
_entity_poly.pdbx_strand_id
1 'polypeptide(L)'
;MKKKIINIIEILLVIILLTSLYRIYNYNKEDKNFKSATREVQEKFEREEVKTSNPGLDEKKKRDQEAIEKIEALRKDYPSVVGWIRVGGTDIDYPIVKGSDNNYYLNHNYKDEYNVFGAIFMDYRNKEDFSDQNTIIYGHNNQRAGNFKDLHKYEDKDFFNEDRFIEIYSLSGYKKYKVFAVYNADPYDKFRSPSYSNEEGRNLLAYIKERNLVSGVMPEEIKDILTLQTCSPGDTRLVVQGVLVED
;
A
#
# COMPACT_ATOMS: atom_id res chain seq x y z
N MET A 1 16.18 -47.89 29.09
CA MET A 1 15.09 -47.02 28.64
C MET A 1 15.48 -45.54 28.68
N LYS A 2 15.97 -44.95 29.77
CA LYS A 2 16.29 -43.51 29.87
C LYS A 2 17.27 -42.98 28.79
N LYS A 3 18.38 -43.71 28.50
CA LYS A 3 19.32 -43.31 27.42
C LYS A 3 18.68 -43.25 26.02
N LYS A 4 17.80 -44.20 25.67
CA LYS A 4 17.11 -44.16 24.37
C LYS A 4 16.17 -42.96 24.24
N ILE A 5 15.49 -42.57 25.33
CA ILE A 5 14.60 -41.41 25.38
C ILE A 5 15.44 -40.15 25.23
N ILE A 6 16.58 -40.00 25.90
CA ILE A 6 17.48 -38.86 25.79
C ILE A 6 17.96 -38.71 24.34
N ASN A 7 18.44 -39.77 23.69
CA ASN A 7 18.88 -39.71 22.30
C ASN A 7 17.76 -39.29 21.33
N ILE A 8 16.50 -39.73 21.57
CA ILE A 8 15.35 -39.29 20.75
C ILE A 8 15.10 -37.81 20.92
N ILE A 9 15.16 -37.31 22.17
CA ILE A 9 14.98 -35.88 22.46
C ILE A 9 16.09 -35.05 21.76
N GLU A 10 17.35 -35.49 21.85
CA GLU A 10 18.47 -34.83 21.18
C GLU A 10 18.26 -34.77 19.66
N ILE A 11 17.86 -35.84 19.03
CA ILE A 11 17.57 -35.88 17.58
C ILE A 11 16.43 -34.90 17.24
N LEU A 12 15.35 -34.87 18.02
CA LEU A 12 14.25 -33.94 17.81
C LEU A 12 14.68 -32.49 17.93
N LEU A 13 15.52 -32.17 18.93
CA LEU A 13 16.07 -30.83 19.10
C LEU A 13 16.95 -30.41 17.92
N VAL A 14 17.78 -31.32 17.40
CA VAL A 14 18.60 -31.07 16.20
C VAL A 14 17.71 -30.82 14.98
N ILE A 15 16.64 -31.60 14.79
CA ILE A 15 15.69 -31.38 13.67
C ILE A 15 15.01 -30.01 13.80
N ILE A 16 14.55 -29.64 15.00
CA ILE A 16 13.95 -28.32 15.26
C ILE A 16 14.95 -27.22 14.96
N LEU A 17 16.20 -27.36 15.38
CA LEU A 17 17.25 -26.38 15.10
C LEU A 17 17.49 -26.22 13.60
N LEU A 18 17.67 -27.33 12.87
CA LEU A 18 17.92 -27.30 11.43
C LEU A 18 16.74 -26.70 10.65
N THR A 19 15.51 -27.05 11.03
CA THR A 19 14.31 -26.48 10.41
C THR A 19 14.18 -24.99 10.70
N SER A 20 14.54 -24.53 11.91
CA SER A 20 14.54 -23.12 12.28
C SER A 20 15.60 -22.33 11.49
N LEU A 21 16.82 -22.87 11.39
CA LEU A 21 17.89 -22.27 10.58
C LEU A 21 17.51 -22.18 9.10
N TYR A 22 16.88 -23.22 8.56
CA TYR A 22 16.40 -23.22 7.18
C TYR A 22 15.32 -22.15 6.95
N ARG A 23 14.36 -21.99 7.89
CA ARG A 23 13.34 -20.94 7.83
C ARG A 23 13.96 -19.54 7.87
N ILE A 24 14.92 -19.31 8.76
CA ILE A 24 15.63 -18.00 8.85
C ILE A 24 16.39 -17.72 7.56
N TYR A 25 17.07 -18.73 7.00
CA TYR A 25 17.79 -18.58 5.72
C TYR A 25 16.83 -18.18 4.59
N ASN A 26 15.70 -18.91 4.44
CA ASN A 26 14.72 -18.62 3.41
C ASN A 26 14.11 -17.22 3.58
N TYR A 27 13.72 -16.87 4.79
CA TYR A 27 13.17 -15.56 5.09
C TYR A 27 14.17 -14.42 4.72
N ASN A 28 15.44 -14.57 5.05
CA ASN A 28 16.46 -13.58 4.69
C ASN A 28 16.71 -13.53 3.17
N LYS A 29 16.60 -14.67 2.47
CA LYS A 29 16.68 -14.71 1.01
C LYS A 29 15.52 -13.96 0.36
N GLU A 30 14.30 -14.17 0.85
CA GLU A 30 13.10 -13.49 0.35
C GLU A 30 13.15 -11.98 0.65
N ASP A 31 13.66 -11.56 1.81
CA ASP A 31 13.89 -10.15 2.14
C ASP A 31 14.84 -9.48 1.14
N LYS A 32 15.96 -10.14 0.81
CA LYS A 32 16.89 -9.64 -0.20
C LYS A 32 16.26 -9.55 -1.58
N ASN A 33 15.52 -10.58 -1.99
CA ASN A 33 14.84 -10.60 -3.28
C ASN A 33 13.80 -9.48 -3.38
N PHE A 34 12.99 -9.28 -2.32
CA PHE A 34 12.01 -8.21 -2.25
C PHE A 34 12.67 -6.83 -2.39
N LYS A 35 13.70 -6.56 -1.59
CA LYS A 35 14.42 -5.28 -1.65
C LYS A 35 15.08 -5.03 -3.00
N SER A 36 15.64 -6.08 -3.62
CA SER A 36 16.25 -5.98 -4.95
C SER A 36 15.18 -5.68 -6.01
N ALA A 37 14.05 -6.38 -5.99
CA ALA A 37 12.95 -6.15 -6.93
C ALA A 37 12.35 -4.76 -6.75
N THR A 38 12.13 -4.33 -5.50
CA THR A 38 11.61 -2.99 -5.18
C THR A 38 12.56 -1.90 -5.70
N ARG A 39 13.85 -2.04 -5.42
CA ARG A 39 14.86 -1.07 -5.89
C ARG A 39 14.91 -0.98 -7.41
N GLU A 40 14.89 -2.10 -8.11
CA GLU A 40 14.91 -2.14 -9.58
C GLU A 40 13.73 -1.36 -10.18
N VAL A 41 12.52 -1.56 -9.66
CA VAL A 41 11.33 -0.87 -10.15
C VAL A 41 11.33 0.61 -9.75
N GLN A 42 11.84 0.96 -8.56
CA GLN A 42 12.03 2.34 -8.13
C GLN A 42 13.02 3.08 -9.03
N GLU A 43 14.18 2.48 -9.29
CA GLU A 43 15.17 3.07 -10.19
C GLU A 43 14.61 3.26 -11.60
N LYS A 44 13.77 2.35 -12.07
CA LYS A 44 13.11 2.51 -13.38
C LYS A 44 12.14 3.68 -13.37
N PHE A 45 11.29 3.80 -12.34
CA PHE A 45 10.35 4.91 -12.20
C PHE A 45 11.05 6.27 -12.13
N GLU A 46 12.19 6.36 -11.43
CA GLU A 46 12.96 7.61 -11.30
C GLU A 46 13.73 7.97 -12.59
N ARG A 47 14.24 6.97 -13.31
CA ARG A 47 15.05 7.21 -14.54
C ARG A 47 14.22 7.56 -15.76
N GLU A 48 12.92 7.31 -15.74
CA GLU A 48 12.08 7.64 -16.89
C GLU A 48 12.03 9.16 -17.05
N GLU A 49 12.85 9.66 -17.98
CA GLU A 49 12.83 11.08 -18.35
C GLU A 49 11.57 11.39 -19.15
N VAL A 50 10.80 12.32 -18.65
CA VAL A 50 9.59 12.80 -19.32
C VAL A 50 9.98 13.56 -20.57
N LYS A 51 9.59 13.03 -21.72
CA LYS A 51 9.92 13.62 -23.04
C LYS A 51 9.16 14.91 -23.33
N THR A 52 8.18 15.26 -22.51
CA THR A 52 7.27 16.36 -22.75
C THR A 52 7.71 17.63 -22.05
N SER A 53 8.76 18.26 -22.52
CA SER A 53 9.00 19.69 -22.26
C SER A 53 8.26 20.54 -23.27
N ASN A 54 6.91 20.53 -23.24
CA ASN A 54 6.15 21.53 -23.99
C ASN A 54 6.07 22.81 -23.13
N PRO A 55 6.78 23.90 -23.47
CA PRO A 55 6.89 25.08 -22.61
C PRO A 55 5.56 25.82 -22.35
N GLY A 56 4.51 25.45 -23.05
CA GLY A 56 3.19 26.10 -22.98
C GLY A 56 2.14 25.35 -22.15
N LEU A 57 2.46 24.20 -21.54
CA LEU A 57 1.54 23.49 -20.66
C LEU A 57 1.56 24.10 -19.26
N ASP A 58 0.38 24.16 -18.62
CA ASP A 58 0.30 24.48 -17.20
C ASP A 58 0.92 23.37 -16.33
N GLU A 59 1.29 23.67 -15.09
CA GLU A 59 1.99 22.75 -14.20
C GLU A 59 1.19 21.47 -13.91
N LYS A 60 -0.14 21.57 -13.83
CA LYS A 60 -1.01 20.41 -13.64
C LYS A 60 -0.90 19.44 -14.81
N LYS A 61 -1.06 19.94 -16.03
CA LYS A 61 -0.96 19.11 -17.24
C LYS A 61 0.42 18.48 -17.42
N LYS A 62 1.49 19.18 -17.00
CA LYS A 62 2.84 18.60 -17.00
C LYS A 62 2.94 17.43 -16.05
N ARG A 63 2.43 17.56 -14.82
CA ARG A 63 2.43 16.47 -13.82
C ARG A 63 1.56 15.29 -14.26
N ASP A 64 0.39 15.55 -14.84
CA ASP A 64 -0.47 14.50 -15.39
C ASP A 64 0.24 13.72 -16.49
N GLN A 65 0.87 14.42 -17.42
CA GLN A 65 1.61 13.80 -18.52
C GLN A 65 2.80 12.98 -18.01
N GLU A 66 3.55 13.53 -17.05
CA GLU A 66 4.64 12.80 -16.38
C GLU A 66 4.16 11.52 -15.73
N ALA A 67 3.06 11.57 -15.00
CA ALA A 67 2.49 10.39 -14.34
C ALA A 67 2.11 9.32 -15.36
N ILE A 68 1.43 9.70 -16.45
CA ILE A 68 1.02 8.80 -17.52
C ILE A 68 2.24 8.12 -18.16
N GLU A 69 3.24 8.91 -18.59
CA GLU A 69 4.43 8.38 -19.28
C GLU A 69 5.22 7.40 -18.39
N LYS A 70 5.40 7.74 -17.11
CA LYS A 70 6.09 6.86 -16.15
C LYS A 70 5.36 5.54 -15.94
N ILE A 71 4.03 5.57 -15.79
CA ILE A 71 3.24 4.34 -15.61
C ILE A 71 3.18 3.51 -16.89
N GLU A 72 3.04 4.13 -18.06
CA GLU A 72 3.13 3.43 -19.35
C GLU A 72 4.48 2.72 -19.53
N ALA A 73 5.57 3.38 -19.15
CA ALA A 73 6.90 2.78 -19.23
C ALA A 73 7.06 1.59 -18.27
N LEU A 74 6.54 1.69 -17.04
CA LEU A 74 6.57 0.59 -16.09
C LEU A 74 5.75 -0.60 -16.58
N ARG A 75 4.56 -0.38 -17.12
CA ARG A 75 3.65 -1.45 -17.59
C ARG A 75 4.22 -2.30 -18.71
N LYS A 76 5.22 -1.82 -19.44
CA LYS A 76 5.91 -2.62 -20.46
C LYS A 76 6.61 -3.84 -19.89
N ASP A 77 7.19 -3.70 -18.68
CA ASP A 77 7.91 -4.80 -18.01
C ASP A 77 7.11 -5.40 -16.84
N TYR A 78 6.17 -4.61 -16.28
CA TYR A 78 5.34 -4.97 -15.13
C TYR A 78 3.86 -4.72 -15.47
N PRO A 79 3.20 -5.60 -16.27
CA PRO A 79 1.85 -5.35 -16.79
C PRO A 79 0.78 -5.17 -15.71
N SER A 80 0.98 -5.75 -14.54
CA SER A 80 0.06 -5.67 -13.39
C SER A 80 0.12 -4.34 -12.64
N VAL A 81 1.11 -3.47 -12.94
CA VAL A 81 1.22 -2.14 -12.32
C VAL A 81 0.11 -1.24 -12.87
N VAL A 82 -0.68 -0.66 -11.98
CA VAL A 82 -1.78 0.27 -12.30
C VAL A 82 -1.50 1.69 -11.82
N GLY A 83 -0.48 1.88 -10.98
CA GLY A 83 -0.10 3.18 -10.45
C GLY A 83 1.16 3.11 -9.61
N TRP A 84 1.50 4.27 -9.05
CA TRP A 84 2.59 4.45 -8.09
C TRP A 84 2.09 5.28 -6.92
N ILE A 85 2.53 4.94 -5.70
CA ILE A 85 2.18 5.68 -4.48
C ILE A 85 3.43 6.23 -3.82
N ARG A 86 3.36 7.51 -3.42
CA ARG A 86 4.31 8.17 -2.50
C ARG A 86 3.55 8.75 -1.32
N VAL A 87 4.13 8.62 -0.13
CA VAL A 87 3.58 9.21 1.09
C VAL A 87 4.63 10.09 1.74
N GLY A 88 4.39 11.38 1.76
CA GLY A 88 5.34 12.37 2.28
C GLY A 88 5.77 12.09 3.72
N GLY A 89 7.08 12.19 3.99
CA GLY A 89 7.66 11.93 5.32
C GLY A 89 7.76 10.46 5.73
N THR A 90 7.54 9.54 4.79
CA THR A 90 7.65 8.10 5.00
C THR A 90 8.56 7.47 3.96
N ASP A 91 8.88 6.18 4.13
CA ASP A 91 9.59 5.37 3.13
C ASP A 91 8.61 4.70 2.12
N ILE A 92 7.34 5.11 2.12
CA ILE A 92 6.34 4.57 1.18
C ILE A 92 6.54 5.23 -0.18
N ASP A 93 7.17 4.51 -1.09
CA ASP A 93 7.46 4.89 -2.48
C ASP A 93 7.49 3.61 -3.34
N TYR A 94 6.30 3.17 -3.79
CA TYR A 94 6.11 1.84 -4.34
C TYR A 94 5.16 1.81 -5.55
N PRO A 95 5.33 0.84 -6.46
CA PRO A 95 4.31 0.53 -7.45
C PRO A 95 3.04 -0.01 -6.77
N ILE A 96 1.90 0.30 -7.35
CA ILE A 96 0.60 -0.28 -7.02
C ILE A 96 0.28 -1.30 -8.11
N VAL A 97 0.11 -2.57 -7.73
CA VAL A 97 -0.34 -3.61 -8.65
C VAL A 97 -1.81 -3.93 -8.46
N LYS A 98 -2.43 -4.57 -9.45
CA LYS A 98 -3.82 -5.02 -9.37
C LYS A 98 -3.96 -6.44 -9.90
N GLY A 99 -4.65 -7.29 -9.13
CA GLY A 99 -4.98 -8.65 -9.50
C GLY A 99 -6.47 -8.83 -9.78
N SER A 100 -6.85 -10.08 -10.06
CA SER A 100 -8.25 -10.49 -10.21
C SER A 100 -8.96 -10.73 -8.87
N ASP A 101 -8.21 -10.72 -7.77
CA ASP A 101 -8.69 -10.89 -6.39
C ASP A 101 -7.80 -10.15 -5.39
N ASN A 102 -8.16 -10.17 -4.10
CA ASN A 102 -7.40 -9.51 -3.03
C ASN A 102 -6.44 -10.47 -2.28
N ASN A 103 -6.17 -11.66 -2.81
CA ASN A 103 -5.33 -12.65 -2.14
C ASN A 103 -3.96 -12.82 -2.80
N TYR A 104 -3.91 -12.72 -4.14
CA TYR A 104 -2.70 -13.01 -4.91
C TYR A 104 -1.50 -12.19 -4.46
N TYR A 105 -1.63 -10.87 -4.35
CA TYR A 105 -0.55 -9.97 -3.95
C TYR A 105 -0.27 -9.90 -2.45
N LEU A 106 -0.97 -10.69 -1.65
CA LEU A 106 -0.57 -10.91 -0.25
C LEU A 106 0.76 -11.66 -0.15
N ASN A 107 1.10 -12.46 -1.16
CA ASN A 107 2.33 -13.25 -1.18
C ASN A 107 3.00 -13.35 -2.57
N HIS A 108 2.79 -12.34 -3.43
CA HIS A 108 3.51 -12.16 -4.69
C HIS A 108 4.01 -10.73 -4.79
N ASN A 109 5.21 -10.56 -5.34
CA ASN A 109 5.84 -9.26 -5.56
C ASN A 109 5.37 -8.62 -6.89
N TYR A 110 5.94 -7.47 -7.25
CA TYR A 110 5.63 -6.70 -8.48
C TYR A 110 6.00 -7.41 -9.79
N LYS A 111 6.76 -8.52 -9.71
CA LYS A 111 7.15 -9.37 -10.84
C LYS A 111 6.29 -10.62 -10.94
N ASP A 112 5.20 -10.69 -10.17
CA ASP A 112 4.34 -11.88 -10.05
C ASP A 112 5.08 -13.13 -9.50
N GLU A 113 6.20 -12.93 -8.78
CA GLU A 113 6.94 -13.99 -8.13
C GLU A 113 6.46 -14.15 -6.68
N TYR A 114 6.42 -15.40 -6.21
CA TYR A 114 6.09 -15.68 -4.80
C TYR A 114 7.08 -14.98 -3.87
N ASN A 115 6.57 -14.21 -2.91
CA ASN A 115 7.33 -13.56 -1.88
C ASN A 115 6.45 -13.28 -0.65
N VAL A 116 6.86 -13.68 0.53
CA VAL A 116 6.08 -13.55 1.79
C VAL A 116 5.79 -12.09 2.18
N PHE A 117 6.48 -11.13 1.56
CA PHE A 117 6.27 -9.70 1.82
C PHE A 117 5.19 -9.09 0.93
N GLY A 118 4.72 -9.81 -0.08
CA GLY A 118 3.68 -9.37 -0.98
C GLY A 118 4.03 -8.08 -1.75
N ALA A 119 3.02 -7.38 -2.21
CA ALA A 119 3.13 -6.07 -2.84
C ALA A 119 2.12 -5.09 -2.25
N ILE A 120 2.22 -3.82 -2.62
CA ILE A 120 1.14 -2.85 -2.45
C ILE A 120 0.17 -3.03 -3.61
N PHE A 121 -1.12 -3.26 -3.33
CA PHE A 121 -2.08 -3.59 -4.36
C PHE A 121 -3.44 -2.92 -4.18
N MET A 122 -4.07 -2.62 -5.31
CA MET A 122 -5.42 -2.07 -5.38
C MET A 122 -6.46 -3.16 -5.19
N ASP A 123 -7.57 -2.85 -4.51
CA ASP A 123 -8.73 -3.75 -4.42
C ASP A 123 -9.22 -4.12 -5.84
N TYR A 124 -9.45 -5.41 -6.07
CA TYR A 124 -9.82 -5.92 -7.41
C TYR A 124 -11.09 -5.30 -7.96
N ARG A 125 -11.99 -4.78 -7.12
CA ARG A 125 -13.24 -4.12 -7.50
C ARG A 125 -13.05 -2.69 -7.96
N ASN A 126 -11.96 -2.03 -7.56
CA ASN A 126 -11.66 -0.67 -7.98
C ASN A 126 -11.27 -0.61 -9.45
N LYS A 127 -11.55 0.53 -10.07
CA LYS A 127 -11.08 0.85 -11.43
C LYS A 127 -9.63 1.29 -11.41
N GLU A 128 -8.89 0.91 -12.44
CA GLU A 128 -7.47 1.25 -12.59
C GLU A 128 -7.21 2.76 -12.80
N ASP A 129 -8.25 3.51 -13.16
CA ASP A 129 -8.18 4.95 -13.39
C ASP A 129 -8.37 5.79 -12.12
N PHE A 130 -8.53 5.16 -10.95
CA PHE A 130 -8.76 5.84 -9.67
C PHE A 130 -9.97 6.78 -9.68
N SER A 131 -11.03 6.44 -10.43
CA SER A 131 -12.25 7.25 -10.59
C SER A 131 -13.39 6.83 -9.67
N ASP A 132 -13.20 5.84 -8.81
CA ASP A 132 -14.21 5.40 -7.86
C ASP A 132 -14.41 6.43 -6.73
N GLN A 133 -15.58 6.41 -6.07
CA GLN A 133 -15.81 7.24 -4.88
C GLN A 133 -14.78 6.94 -3.77
N ASN A 134 -14.31 5.70 -3.68
CA ASN A 134 -13.30 5.25 -2.73
C ASN A 134 -12.35 4.25 -3.39
N THR A 135 -11.12 4.64 -3.60
CA THR A 135 -10.06 3.74 -4.08
C THR A 135 -9.35 3.12 -2.88
N ILE A 136 -9.29 1.81 -2.84
CA ILE A 136 -8.75 1.06 -1.70
C ILE A 136 -7.43 0.41 -2.10
N ILE A 137 -6.41 0.65 -1.32
CA ILE A 137 -5.06 0.11 -1.52
C ILE A 137 -4.62 -0.61 -0.26
N TYR A 138 -4.13 -1.82 -0.43
CA TYR A 138 -3.65 -2.70 0.62
C TYR A 138 -2.13 -2.81 0.62
N GLY A 139 -1.54 -2.99 1.80
CA GLY A 139 -0.13 -3.28 1.93
C GLY A 139 0.18 -3.92 3.28
N HIS A 140 1.19 -4.79 3.33
CA HIS A 140 1.60 -5.40 4.58
C HIS A 140 2.22 -4.40 5.56
N ASN A 141 1.97 -4.58 6.84
CA ASN A 141 2.75 -3.96 7.92
C ASN A 141 3.96 -4.83 8.20
N ASN A 142 5.03 -4.68 7.42
CA ASN A 142 6.21 -5.50 7.56
C ASN A 142 7.40 -4.68 8.05
N GLN A 143 7.93 -5.04 9.23
CA GLN A 143 9.02 -4.31 9.88
C GLN A 143 10.34 -4.32 9.07
N ARG A 144 10.57 -5.31 8.20
CA ARG A 144 11.79 -5.44 7.39
C ARG A 144 11.62 -4.94 5.97
N ALA A 145 10.51 -5.27 5.34
CA ALA A 145 10.26 -4.96 3.93
C ALA A 145 9.64 -3.58 3.72
N GLY A 146 9.12 -2.94 4.76
CA GLY A 146 8.48 -1.64 4.66
C GLY A 146 7.01 -1.75 4.27
N ASN A 147 6.68 -1.72 2.97
CA ASN A 147 5.30 -1.64 2.46
C ASN A 147 4.52 -0.53 3.19
N PHE A 148 3.42 -0.84 3.88
CA PHE A 148 2.62 0.14 4.62
C PHE A 148 2.96 0.26 6.11
N LYS A 149 4.11 -0.24 6.56
CA LYS A 149 4.57 -0.09 7.94
C LYS A 149 4.53 1.37 8.41
N ASP A 150 5.01 2.28 7.58
CA ASP A 150 5.17 3.70 7.93
C ASP A 150 3.82 4.46 7.99
N LEU A 151 2.70 3.86 7.59
CA LEU A 151 1.38 4.44 7.85
C LEU A 151 1.09 4.62 9.34
N HIS A 152 1.74 3.82 10.21
CA HIS A 152 1.66 3.99 11.67
C HIS A 152 2.21 5.33 12.17
N LYS A 153 3.03 6.03 11.39
CA LYS A 153 3.47 7.40 11.73
C LYS A 153 2.30 8.38 11.83
N TYR A 154 1.21 8.14 11.09
CA TYR A 154 0.01 8.97 11.15
C TYR A 154 -0.79 8.84 12.45
N GLU A 155 -0.49 7.85 13.32
CA GLU A 155 -1.05 7.78 14.68
C GLU A 155 -0.44 8.85 15.61
N ASP A 156 0.74 9.39 15.24
CA ASP A 156 1.36 10.52 15.90
C ASP A 156 0.73 11.84 15.42
N LYS A 157 0.25 12.67 16.37
CA LYS A 157 -0.45 13.91 16.04
C LYS A 157 0.47 14.96 15.42
N ASP A 158 1.73 15.01 15.80
CA ASP A 158 2.69 15.98 15.28
C ASP A 158 3.00 15.61 13.82
N PHE A 159 3.21 14.32 13.53
CA PHE A 159 3.38 13.83 12.17
C PHE A 159 2.14 14.11 11.29
N PHE A 160 0.93 13.86 11.82
CA PHE A 160 -0.32 14.13 11.11
C PHE A 160 -0.53 15.62 10.80
N ASN A 161 -0.17 16.51 11.73
CA ASN A 161 -0.37 17.96 11.60
C ASN A 161 0.59 18.62 10.61
N GLU A 162 1.66 17.94 10.19
CA GLU A 162 2.50 18.45 9.11
C GLU A 162 1.77 18.39 7.77
N ASP A 163 2.10 19.31 6.87
CA ASP A 163 1.45 19.42 5.55
C ASP A 163 1.98 18.35 4.59
N ARG A 164 1.63 17.10 4.86
CA ARG A 164 2.03 15.93 4.11
C ARG A 164 0.90 15.43 3.24
N PHE A 165 1.25 14.88 2.09
CA PHE A 165 0.29 14.38 1.12
C PHE A 165 0.61 12.94 0.72
N ILE A 166 -0.42 12.25 0.25
CA ILE A 166 -0.30 11.00 -0.48
C ILE A 166 -0.39 11.35 -1.95
N GLU A 167 0.59 10.95 -2.72
CA GLU A 167 0.69 11.20 -4.16
C GLU A 167 0.47 9.90 -4.91
N ILE A 168 -0.39 9.95 -5.93
CA ILE A 168 -0.68 8.83 -6.81
C ILE A 168 -0.36 9.22 -8.24
N TYR A 169 0.45 8.42 -8.91
CA TYR A 169 0.74 8.51 -10.33
C TYR A 169 0.03 7.34 -11.03
N SER A 170 -0.74 7.61 -12.06
CA SER A 170 -1.53 6.61 -12.78
C SER A 170 -1.66 6.94 -14.26
N LEU A 171 -2.29 6.07 -15.04
CA LEU A 171 -2.63 6.36 -16.44
C LEU A 171 -3.69 7.47 -16.58
N SER A 172 -4.35 7.88 -15.48
CA SER A 172 -5.30 9.00 -15.44
C SER A 172 -4.65 10.31 -15.00
N GLY A 173 -3.32 10.34 -14.86
CA GLY A 173 -2.57 11.48 -14.41
C GLY A 173 -2.13 11.39 -12.96
N TYR A 174 -1.76 12.53 -12.40
CA TYR A 174 -1.32 12.72 -11.03
C TYR A 174 -2.47 13.13 -10.13
N LYS A 175 -2.54 12.53 -8.94
CA LYS A 175 -3.52 12.87 -7.90
C LYS A 175 -2.83 13.06 -6.56
N LYS A 176 -3.27 14.05 -5.79
CA LYS A 176 -2.73 14.39 -4.48
C LYS A 176 -3.84 14.35 -3.44
N TYR A 177 -3.60 13.63 -2.34
CA TYR A 177 -4.60 13.43 -1.31
C TYR A 177 -4.10 13.98 0.03
N LYS A 178 -4.98 14.69 0.76
CA LYS A 178 -4.76 15.13 2.13
C LYS A 178 -5.39 14.13 3.08
N VAL A 179 -4.62 13.63 4.04
CA VAL A 179 -5.16 12.70 5.06
C VAL A 179 -6.13 13.44 5.97
N PHE A 180 -7.32 12.88 6.16
CA PHE A 180 -8.35 13.41 7.05
C PHE A 180 -8.72 12.46 8.20
N ALA A 181 -8.45 11.15 8.05
CA ALA A 181 -8.78 10.17 9.07
C ALA A 181 -7.72 9.07 9.17
N VAL A 182 -7.49 8.67 10.43
CA VAL A 182 -6.64 7.53 10.81
C VAL A 182 -7.37 6.77 11.90
N TYR A 183 -7.61 5.48 11.72
CA TYR A 183 -8.33 4.69 12.71
C TYR A 183 -8.01 3.20 12.59
N ASN A 184 -8.29 2.46 13.66
CA ASN A 184 -8.25 1.02 13.66
C ASN A 184 -9.63 0.44 13.33
N ALA A 185 -9.69 -0.42 12.32
CA ALA A 185 -10.91 -1.04 11.83
C ALA A 185 -10.92 -2.55 12.07
N ASP A 186 -12.11 -3.10 12.27
CA ASP A 186 -12.31 -4.55 12.26
C ASP A 186 -12.13 -5.09 10.83
N PRO A 187 -11.57 -6.30 10.66
CA PRO A 187 -11.44 -6.94 9.34
C PRO A 187 -12.74 -7.07 8.56
N TYR A 188 -13.88 -7.07 9.23
CA TYR A 188 -15.23 -7.22 8.64
C TYR A 188 -15.97 -5.91 8.44
N ASP A 189 -15.38 -4.77 8.80
CA ASP A 189 -16.01 -3.45 8.65
C ASP A 189 -16.28 -3.08 7.19
N LYS A 190 -17.37 -2.33 6.97
CA LYS A 190 -17.92 -2.04 5.63
C LYS A 190 -17.26 -0.87 4.89
N PHE A 191 -16.14 -0.33 5.38
CA PHE A 191 -15.43 0.77 4.70
C PHE A 191 -14.75 0.35 3.38
N ARG A 192 -14.75 -0.94 3.06
CA ARG A 192 -14.10 -1.52 1.87
C ARG A 192 -15.08 -1.65 0.70
N SER A 193 -15.69 -0.56 0.29
CA SER A 193 -16.48 -0.53 -0.96
C SER A 193 -15.93 0.54 -1.89
N PRO A 194 -15.85 0.30 -3.21
CA PRO A 194 -15.53 1.33 -4.20
C PRO A 194 -16.59 2.42 -4.31
N SER A 195 -17.85 2.10 -3.95
CA SER A 195 -18.97 3.02 -4.04
C SER A 195 -19.97 2.80 -2.92
N TYR A 196 -20.72 3.85 -2.61
CA TYR A 196 -21.73 3.91 -1.55
C TYR A 196 -22.96 4.66 -2.04
N SER A 197 -24.13 4.24 -1.60
CA SER A 197 -25.31 5.09 -1.65
C SER A 197 -25.13 6.30 -0.71
N ASN A 198 -25.96 7.33 -0.89
CA ASN A 198 -25.89 8.53 -0.03
C ASN A 198 -26.09 8.19 1.46
N GLU A 199 -26.91 7.20 1.79
CA GLU A 199 -27.13 6.77 3.17
C GLU A 199 -25.93 6.01 3.72
N GLU A 200 -25.41 5.05 2.97
CA GLU A 200 -24.21 4.29 3.35
C GLU A 200 -22.99 5.21 3.51
N GLY A 201 -22.82 6.20 2.63
CA GLY A 201 -21.76 7.20 2.72
C GLY A 201 -21.85 8.03 4.01
N ARG A 202 -23.04 8.52 4.37
CA ARG A 202 -23.25 9.23 5.66
C ARG A 202 -22.94 8.35 6.86
N ASN A 203 -23.40 7.09 6.84
CA ASN A 203 -23.13 6.14 7.91
C ASN A 203 -21.64 5.84 8.04
N LEU A 204 -20.92 5.72 6.91
CA LEU A 204 -19.47 5.55 6.90
C LEU A 204 -18.75 6.77 7.48
N LEU A 205 -19.14 8.00 7.09
CA LEU A 205 -18.53 9.21 7.66
C LEU A 205 -18.74 9.32 9.17
N ALA A 206 -19.93 8.95 9.66
CA ALA A 206 -20.22 8.89 11.10
C ALA A 206 -19.32 7.85 11.80
N TYR A 207 -19.20 6.65 11.22
CA TYR A 207 -18.34 5.58 11.71
C TYR A 207 -16.86 6.02 11.79
N ILE A 208 -16.36 6.68 10.73
CA ILE A 208 -14.99 7.19 10.67
C ILE A 208 -14.78 8.25 11.76
N LYS A 209 -15.70 9.22 11.86
CA LYS A 209 -15.61 10.32 12.83
C LYS A 209 -15.54 9.83 14.27
N GLU A 210 -16.28 8.78 14.62
CA GLU A 210 -16.29 8.20 15.96
C GLU A 210 -14.94 7.55 16.31
N ARG A 211 -14.26 6.97 15.32
CA ARG A 211 -13.02 6.17 15.52
C ARG A 211 -11.74 6.91 15.17
N ASN A 212 -11.86 8.11 14.62
CA ASN A 212 -10.71 8.87 14.14
C ASN A 212 -9.75 9.24 15.27
N LEU A 213 -8.51 8.84 15.15
CA LEU A 213 -7.43 9.10 16.12
C LEU A 213 -6.83 10.51 15.97
N VAL A 214 -7.13 11.18 14.84
CA VAL A 214 -6.58 12.49 14.47
C VAL A 214 -7.70 13.51 14.22
N SER A 215 -7.35 14.79 14.19
CA SER A 215 -8.34 15.88 14.06
C SER A 215 -8.39 16.45 12.64
N GLY A 216 -8.47 15.55 11.63
CA GLY A 216 -8.60 15.97 10.23
C GLY A 216 -9.96 16.58 9.91
N VAL A 217 -9.99 17.42 8.89
CA VAL A 217 -11.24 18.00 8.37
C VAL A 217 -11.99 16.92 7.59
N MET A 218 -13.12 16.47 8.14
CA MET A 218 -13.95 15.45 7.50
C MET A 218 -14.57 15.97 6.20
N PRO A 219 -14.56 15.18 5.10
CA PRO A 219 -15.29 15.53 3.89
C PRO A 219 -16.80 15.51 4.14
N GLU A 220 -17.56 16.26 3.33
CA GLU A 220 -19.02 16.31 3.43
C GLU A 220 -19.69 15.04 2.88
N GLU A 221 -19.05 14.42 1.89
CA GLU A 221 -19.52 13.18 1.23
C GLU A 221 -18.34 12.22 0.93
N ILE A 222 -18.67 10.96 0.68
CA ILE A 222 -17.69 9.98 0.19
C ILE A 222 -17.52 10.17 -1.32
N LYS A 223 -16.50 10.94 -1.67
CA LYS A 223 -16.14 11.25 -3.05
C LYS A 223 -14.65 11.47 -3.15
N ASP A 224 -14.02 10.88 -4.17
CA ASP A 224 -12.58 10.99 -4.42
C ASP A 224 -11.73 10.67 -3.17
N ILE A 225 -12.11 9.60 -2.46
CA ILE A 225 -11.43 9.12 -1.26
C ILE A 225 -10.39 8.08 -1.65
N LEU A 226 -9.20 8.20 -1.06
CA LEU A 226 -8.18 7.16 -1.07
C LEU A 226 -8.12 6.50 0.30
N THR A 227 -8.32 5.19 0.36
CA THR A 227 -8.22 4.39 1.57
C THR A 227 -6.98 3.51 1.52
N LEU A 228 -6.02 3.74 2.40
CA LEU A 228 -4.85 2.89 2.61
C LEU A 228 -5.09 1.99 3.81
N GLN A 229 -4.96 0.68 3.65
CA GLN A 229 -5.14 -0.28 4.73
C GLN A 229 -3.90 -1.12 4.92
N THR A 230 -3.42 -1.19 6.17
CA THR A 230 -2.37 -2.15 6.54
C THR A 230 -2.96 -3.51 6.87
N CYS A 231 -2.15 -4.56 6.67
CA CYS A 231 -2.37 -5.85 7.28
C CYS A 231 -1.61 -5.87 8.62
N SER A 232 -2.26 -5.50 9.71
CA SER A 232 -1.63 -5.47 11.04
C SER A 232 -1.66 -6.85 11.71
N PRO A 233 -0.68 -7.19 12.57
CA PRO A 233 -0.79 -8.33 13.46
C PRO A 233 -1.98 -8.14 14.42
N GLY A 234 -2.81 -9.17 14.60
CA GLY A 234 -4.01 -9.12 15.44
C GLY A 234 -5.29 -8.94 14.62
N ASP A 235 -6.38 -8.64 15.32
CA ASP A 235 -7.72 -8.61 14.74
C ASP A 235 -8.09 -7.24 14.12
N THR A 236 -7.26 -6.20 14.26
CA THR A 236 -7.52 -4.86 13.73
C THR A 236 -6.65 -4.52 12.52
N ARG A 237 -7.10 -3.55 11.74
CA ARG A 237 -6.39 -3.01 10.56
C ARG A 237 -6.26 -1.50 10.71
N LEU A 238 -5.03 -0.98 10.61
CA LEU A 238 -4.87 0.47 10.51
C LEU A 238 -5.37 0.93 9.15
N VAL A 239 -6.23 1.94 9.18
CA VAL A 239 -6.79 2.61 7.99
C VAL A 239 -6.37 4.06 8.02
N VAL A 240 -5.81 4.53 6.92
CA VAL A 240 -5.49 5.94 6.66
C VAL A 240 -6.29 6.38 5.45
N GLN A 241 -7.11 7.42 5.60
CA GLN A 241 -7.95 7.92 4.52
C GLN A 241 -7.59 9.36 4.15
N GLY A 242 -7.44 9.58 2.86
CA GLY A 242 -7.21 10.89 2.26
C GLY A 242 -8.34 11.29 1.33
N VAL A 243 -8.60 12.57 1.25
CA VAL A 243 -9.50 13.19 0.27
C VAL A 243 -8.66 13.88 -0.81
N LEU A 244 -9.08 13.79 -2.07
CA LEU A 244 -8.42 14.45 -3.19
C LEU A 244 -8.35 15.96 -2.95
N VAL A 245 -7.18 16.54 -3.17
CA VAL A 245 -6.95 17.98 -3.16
C VAL A 245 -6.88 18.45 -4.61
N GLU A 246 -7.70 19.43 -4.95
CA GLU A 246 -7.59 20.12 -6.24
C GLU A 246 -6.33 20.99 -6.23
N ASP A 247 -5.49 20.85 -7.28
CA ASP A 247 -4.32 21.70 -7.54
C ASP A 247 -4.70 22.98 -8.29
#